data_b3087c5736b97cd853b8323848a4e241
#
_entry.id   b3087c5736b97cd853b8323848a4e241
#
_cell.length_a   1.000
_cell.length_b   1.000
_cell.length_c   1.000
_cell.angle_alpha   90.00
_cell.angle_beta   90.00
_cell.angle_gamma   90.00
#
_symmetry.space_group_name_H-M   'P 1'
#
loop_
_entity.id
_entity.type
_entity.pdbx_description
1 polymer ?
#
loop_
_entity_poly.entity_id
_entity_poly.type
_entity_poly.pdbx_seq_one_letter_code
_entity_poly.pdbx_strand_id
1 'polypeptide(L)'
;MNPTVEVKVPDIGDFKNILVIEVLVKPGDTVSAEDSLVTLESDKATMDIPAPSAGVVKTISLKPGDKVSMGTLILTLEAPGAAAPAVQPASPAPAAAKLATPAPAAPGPAAAPKSDIKADIHAEVVVLGAGPGGYTAAFRAADLGKKVVLIERYPSLGGVCLNVGCIPSKALLHMAKVITEADEAAHAGITFGKPKIEIDKLRAWKDGVLGKLTKGLSGLAKQRKVKVITGRGEFTSANTIRVETAEGTKTVAFDSCIIAAGSSVAKIPGFPYEDPRIIDSTGALKLATVPKRMLIIGGGIIGLEMATVYDALGSKITVVELMDGLIPGADKDVVRPLAKRIEKRYEKILLKTKVAKIEAQKDGLKVTFEGPNGTTTDIFDAALMAVGRRPNGRELKAEAAGVTVNERGYIPVDKQQRTNVPHIYAIGDVCGEPMLAHKATHEAKIAAEVIAGHKAFFDAKTIPSVAYTDPEIAWMGLTETQAQAQGIEYDKAVFPWAASGRALATGRDEGLTKALFDKKSRRLLGAAMVGVNAGELIAEAVLALEMGADATDISLTIHPHPTLSETLFFAAEMAEGSITDLYVPKK
;
A
#
# COMPACT_ATOMS: atom_id res chain seq x y z
N MET A 1 53.73 -13.63 0.54
CA MET A 1 52.76 -14.32 -0.36
C MET A 1 51.39 -13.76 -0.02
N ASN A 2 50.78 -13.11 -0.96
CA ASN A 2 49.42 -12.61 -0.72
C ASN A 2 48.45 -13.78 -0.52
N PRO A 3 47.50 -13.69 0.39
CA PRO A 3 46.54 -14.76 0.60
C PRO A 3 45.71 -15.01 -0.67
N THR A 4 45.66 -16.27 -1.09
CA THR A 4 44.81 -16.70 -2.23
C THR A 4 43.48 -17.21 -1.72
N VAL A 5 42.40 -16.79 -2.34
CA VAL A 5 41.01 -17.22 -2.05
C VAL A 5 40.58 -18.20 -3.14
N GLU A 6 40.19 -19.40 -2.76
CA GLU A 6 39.58 -20.39 -3.67
C GLU A 6 38.10 -20.06 -3.87
N VAL A 7 37.69 -19.88 -5.13
CA VAL A 7 36.28 -19.72 -5.49
C VAL A 7 35.76 -21.05 -5.99
N LYS A 8 34.70 -21.54 -5.35
CA LYS A 8 34.05 -22.83 -5.64
C LYS A 8 32.62 -22.63 -6.03
N VAL A 9 32.03 -23.57 -6.78
CA VAL A 9 30.62 -23.61 -7.10
C VAL A 9 29.83 -23.63 -5.77
N PRO A 10 28.97 -22.63 -5.52
CA PRO A 10 28.18 -22.56 -4.29
C PRO A 10 27.11 -23.66 -4.22
N ASP A 11 26.32 -23.65 -3.16
CA ASP A 11 25.14 -24.51 -3.08
C ASP A 11 24.10 -24.07 -4.10
N ILE A 12 23.89 -24.90 -5.10
CA ILE A 12 22.97 -24.70 -6.22
C ILE A 12 21.77 -25.67 -6.14
N GLY A 13 21.50 -26.22 -4.94
CA GLY A 13 20.45 -27.20 -4.69
C GLY A 13 20.83 -28.60 -5.18
N ASP A 14 19.82 -29.43 -5.49
CA ASP A 14 20.01 -30.87 -5.84
C ASP A 14 20.63 -31.12 -7.23
N PHE A 15 21.15 -30.09 -7.91
CA PHE A 15 21.72 -30.21 -9.25
C PHE A 15 23.16 -30.79 -9.23
N LYS A 16 23.41 -31.79 -10.05
CA LYS A 16 24.71 -32.42 -10.26
C LYS A 16 25.07 -32.42 -11.74
N ASN A 17 26.37 -32.33 -12.04
CA ASN A 17 26.87 -32.36 -13.41
C ASN A 17 26.33 -31.24 -14.33
N ILE A 18 26.28 -30.01 -13.82
CA ILE A 18 25.83 -28.83 -14.58
C ILE A 18 26.93 -28.43 -15.57
N LEU A 19 26.51 -28.05 -16.79
CA LEU A 19 27.42 -27.67 -17.86
C LEU A 19 27.93 -26.24 -17.69
N VAL A 20 29.24 -26.03 -17.81
CA VAL A 20 29.85 -24.70 -17.93
C VAL A 20 29.70 -24.26 -19.39
N ILE A 21 28.90 -23.22 -19.65
CA ILE A 21 28.72 -22.71 -21.02
C ILE A 21 29.70 -21.59 -21.34
N GLU A 22 30.08 -20.78 -20.37
CA GLU A 22 31.01 -19.68 -20.59
C GLU A 22 31.87 -19.42 -19.34
N VAL A 23 33.11 -18.99 -19.56
CA VAL A 23 34.04 -18.48 -18.53
C VAL A 23 34.28 -17.00 -18.88
N LEU A 24 33.81 -16.12 -18.01
CA LEU A 24 33.70 -14.67 -18.26
C LEU A 24 34.97 -13.89 -17.92
N VAL A 25 35.98 -14.54 -17.30
CA VAL A 25 37.20 -13.91 -16.81
C VAL A 25 38.44 -14.67 -17.32
N LYS A 26 39.60 -14.00 -17.31
CA LYS A 26 40.91 -14.57 -17.70
C LYS A 26 41.93 -14.40 -16.58
N PRO A 27 42.99 -15.24 -16.51
CA PRO A 27 44.08 -15.03 -15.56
C PRO A 27 44.69 -13.63 -15.76
N GLY A 28 44.81 -12.87 -14.69
CA GLY A 28 45.27 -11.47 -14.68
C GLY A 28 44.13 -10.44 -14.59
N ASP A 29 42.89 -10.80 -14.81
CA ASP A 29 41.78 -9.87 -14.71
C ASP A 29 41.53 -9.47 -13.23
N THR A 30 41.23 -8.18 -13.02
CA THR A 30 40.80 -7.67 -11.71
C THR A 30 39.28 -7.73 -11.64
N VAL A 31 38.75 -8.39 -10.64
CA VAL A 31 37.32 -8.54 -10.40
C VAL A 31 36.93 -7.87 -9.08
N SER A 32 35.74 -7.30 -9.06
CA SER A 32 35.08 -6.79 -7.84
C SER A 32 34.24 -7.91 -7.20
N ALA A 33 33.83 -7.74 -5.95
CA ALA A 33 32.81 -8.62 -5.38
C ALA A 33 31.53 -8.54 -6.23
N GLU A 34 30.86 -9.69 -6.41
CA GLU A 34 29.64 -9.87 -7.23
C GLU A 34 29.86 -9.83 -8.76
N ASP A 35 31.06 -9.62 -9.30
CA ASP A 35 31.32 -9.76 -10.74
C ASP A 35 31.11 -11.21 -11.18
N SER A 36 30.44 -11.45 -12.32
CA SER A 36 30.19 -12.79 -12.87
C SER A 36 31.49 -13.45 -13.36
N LEU A 37 31.77 -14.66 -12.89
CA LEU A 37 32.99 -15.40 -13.21
C LEU A 37 32.80 -16.49 -14.26
N VAL A 38 31.74 -17.28 -14.13
CA VAL A 38 31.37 -18.38 -15.03
C VAL A 38 29.86 -18.48 -15.15
N THR A 39 29.37 -18.88 -16.32
CA THR A 39 27.96 -19.17 -16.57
C THR A 39 27.74 -20.68 -16.64
N LEU A 40 26.80 -21.17 -15.83
CA LEU A 40 26.39 -22.57 -15.75
C LEU A 40 24.98 -22.75 -16.36
N GLU A 41 24.76 -23.87 -17.05
CA GLU A 41 23.46 -24.21 -17.63
C GLU A 41 22.94 -25.54 -17.09
N SER A 42 21.77 -25.49 -16.47
CA SER A 42 21.00 -26.66 -16.07
C SER A 42 19.82 -26.88 -17.03
N ASP A 43 19.16 -28.04 -16.93
CA ASP A 43 17.96 -28.37 -17.72
C ASP A 43 16.79 -27.38 -17.57
N LYS A 44 16.86 -26.44 -16.61
CA LYS A 44 15.78 -25.53 -16.29
C LYS A 44 16.16 -24.04 -16.30
N ALA A 45 17.44 -23.69 -16.16
CA ALA A 45 17.90 -22.30 -16.10
C ALA A 45 19.40 -22.17 -16.34
N THR A 46 19.82 -21.02 -16.85
CA THR A 46 21.20 -20.52 -16.87
C THR A 46 21.44 -19.67 -15.62
N MET A 47 22.62 -19.77 -15.00
CA MET A 47 23.00 -18.99 -13.83
C MET A 47 24.47 -18.59 -13.88
N ASP A 48 24.75 -17.35 -13.46
CA ASP A 48 26.10 -16.86 -13.30
C ASP A 48 26.59 -17.06 -11.87
N ILE A 49 27.84 -17.46 -11.73
CA ILE A 49 28.48 -17.59 -10.43
C ILE A 49 29.30 -16.33 -10.16
N PRO A 50 28.95 -15.53 -9.12
CA PRO A 50 29.63 -14.29 -8.80
C PRO A 50 30.92 -14.50 -8.01
N ALA A 51 31.83 -13.50 -8.08
CA ALA A 51 33.02 -13.42 -7.26
C ALA A 51 32.66 -13.16 -5.78
N PRO A 52 33.15 -13.96 -4.82
CA PRO A 52 32.85 -13.77 -3.40
C PRO A 52 33.59 -12.57 -2.78
N SER A 53 34.60 -12.05 -3.44
CA SER A 53 35.39 -10.88 -3.01
C SER A 53 36.16 -10.27 -4.18
N ALA A 54 36.55 -9.00 -4.04
CA ALA A 54 37.46 -8.38 -4.99
C ALA A 54 38.84 -9.03 -4.97
N GLY A 55 39.48 -9.15 -6.15
CA GLY A 55 40.80 -9.75 -6.28
C GLY A 55 41.28 -9.79 -7.72
N VAL A 56 42.52 -10.30 -7.93
CA VAL A 56 43.06 -10.57 -9.25
C VAL A 56 42.98 -12.07 -9.52
N VAL A 57 42.41 -12.44 -10.67
CA VAL A 57 42.29 -13.86 -11.09
C VAL A 57 43.66 -14.44 -11.31
N LYS A 58 44.04 -15.45 -10.52
CA LYS A 58 45.38 -16.09 -10.62
C LYS A 58 45.39 -17.32 -11.51
N THR A 59 44.45 -18.23 -11.26
CA THR A 59 44.29 -19.45 -12.08
C THR A 59 42.79 -19.73 -12.28
N ILE A 60 42.46 -20.29 -13.41
CA ILE A 60 41.11 -20.78 -13.75
C ILE A 60 41.18 -22.29 -13.92
N SER A 61 40.32 -23.02 -13.20
CA SER A 61 40.30 -24.48 -13.19
C SER A 61 39.24 -25.09 -14.10
N LEU A 62 38.37 -24.27 -14.69
CA LEU A 62 37.25 -24.69 -15.55
C LEU A 62 37.38 -24.12 -16.97
N LYS A 63 36.79 -24.83 -17.92
CA LYS A 63 36.63 -24.38 -19.31
C LYS A 63 35.21 -24.66 -19.80
N PRO A 64 34.74 -23.95 -20.83
CA PRO A 64 33.46 -24.25 -21.46
C PRO A 64 33.38 -25.73 -21.89
N GLY A 65 32.25 -26.37 -21.56
CA GLY A 65 32.01 -27.81 -21.76
C GLY A 65 32.28 -28.70 -20.55
N ASP A 66 32.93 -28.20 -19.50
CA ASP A 66 33.13 -28.96 -18.27
C ASP A 66 31.81 -29.15 -17.51
N LYS A 67 31.70 -30.27 -16.79
CA LYS A 67 30.55 -30.56 -15.90
C LYS A 67 30.95 -30.36 -14.47
N VAL A 68 30.22 -29.54 -13.75
CA VAL A 68 30.52 -29.15 -12.37
C VAL A 68 29.37 -29.50 -11.41
N SER A 69 29.70 -29.64 -10.15
CA SER A 69 28.76 -29.84 -9.04
C SER A 69 29.17 -28.93 -7.88
N MET A 70 28.30 -28.77 -6.88
CA MET A 70 28.58 -28.01 -5.66
C MET A 70 29.98 -28.35 -5.11
N GLY A 71 30.77 -27.31 -4.77
CA GLY A 71 32.11 -27.43 -4.25
C GLY A 71 33.22 -27.60 -5.29
N THR A 72 32.92 -27.73 -6.59
CA THR A 72 33.94 -27.77 -7.67
C THR A 72 34.70 -26.45 -7.72
N LEU A 73 36.04 -26.50 -7.74
CA LEU A 73 36.91 -25.32 -7.81
C LEU A 73 36.74 -24.62 -9.17
N ILE A 74 36.41 -23.35 -9.16
CA ILE A 74 36.24 -22.51 -10.37
C ILE A 74 37.56 -21.83 -10.71
N LEU A 75 38.09 -21.05 -9.75
CA LEU A 75 39.33 -20.28 -9.93
C LEU A 75 39.94 -19.89 -8.58
N THR A 76 41.11 -19.28 -8.60
CA THR A 76 41.75 -18.68 -7.41
C THR A 76 41.93 -17.18 -7.62
N LEU A 77 41.54 -16.37 -6.61
CA LEU A 77 41.75 -14.93 -6.54
C LEU A 77 42.93 -14.61 -5.63
N GLU A 78 43.76 -13.66 -5.99
CA GLU A 78 44.79 -13.08 -5.15
C GLU A 78 44.24 -11.77 -4.55
N ALA A 79 44.25 -11.64 -3.21
CA ALA A 79 43.77 -10.42 -2.55
C ALA A 79 44.65 -9.22 -2.93
N PRO A 80 44.10 -8.03 -3.26
CA PRO A 80 44.90 -6.85 -3.56
C PRO A 80 45.71 -6.44 -2.34
N GLY A 81 47.05 -6.39 -2.51
CA GLY A 81 47.96 -5.83 -1.51
C GLY A 81 47.63 -4.35 -1.29
N ALA A 82 47.53 -3.94 -0.03
CA ALA A 82 47.24 -2.57 0.35
C ALA A 82 48.29 -1.59 -0.18
N ALA A 83 47.97 -0.91 -1.27
CA ALA A 83 48.66 0.31 -1.71
C ALA A 83 47.63 1.31 -2.20
N ALA A 84 47.48 2.39 -1.43
CA ALA A 84 46.60 3.48 -1.77
C ALA A 84 47.15 4.30 -2.95
N PRO A 85 46.34 4.65 -3.96
CA PRO A 85 46.69 5.70 -4.92
C PRO A 85 46.28 7.06 -4.35
N ALA A 86 47.23 8.01 -4.38
CA ALA A 86 47.01 9.40 -4.05
C ALA A 86 46.05 10.04 -5.08
N VAL A 87 44.95 10.60 -4.61
CA VAL A 87 44.05 11.43 -5.39
C VAL A 87 44.44 12.89 -5.21
N GLN A 88 44.71 13.59 -6.32
CA GLN A 88 44.87 15.04 -6.35
C GLN A 88 43.52 15.73 -6.12
N PRO A 89 43.50 16.91 -5.44
CA PRO A 89 42.27 17.55 -5.03
C PRO A 89 41.61 18.32 -6.18
N ALA A 90 40.32 18.05 -6.41
CA ALA A 90 39.45 18.91 -7.17
C ALA A 90 38.86 20.00 -6.28
N SER A 91 38.72 21.21 -6.82
CA SER A 91 38.26 22.44 -6.15
C SER A 91 36.87 22.33 -5.51
N PRO A 92 36.58 23.12 -4.48
CA PRO A 92 35.44 22.92 -3.61
C PRO A 92 34.13 23.41 -4.21
N ALA A 93 33.12 22.56 -4.17
CA ALA A 93 31.71 22.92 -4.35
C ALA A 93 31.12 23.45 -3.03
N PRO A 94 30.07 24.30 -3.06
CA PRO A 94 29.63 25.08 -1.89
C PRO A 94 29.02 24.17 -0.79
N ALA A 95 29.24 24.62 0.43
CA ALA A 95 28.91 23.93 1.67
C ALA A 95 27.45 23.50 1.77
N ALA A 96 27.23 22.20 1.77
CA ALA A 96 26.00 21.60 2.28
C ALA A 96 25.99 21.69 3.81
N ALA A 97 24.86 22.06 4.37
CA ALA A 97 24.62 22.19 5.80
C ALA A 97 25.06 20.91 6.55
N LYS A 98 25.79 21.11 7.65
CA LYS A 98 26.23 20.03 8.55
C LYS A 98 25.02 19.21 9.02
N LEU A 99 24.84 18.02 8.46
CA LEU A 99 24.08 16.97 9.11
C LEU A 99 24.82 16.57 10.37
N ALA A 100 24.14 16.68 11.51
CA ALA A 100 24.64 16.23 12.79
C ALA A 100 25.12 14.78 12.68
N THR A 101 26.32 14.51 13.20
CA THR A 101 26.85 13.16 13.38
C THR A 101 25.80 12.28 14.05
N PRO A 102 25.51 11.07 13.51
CA PRO A 102 24.64 10.14 14.21
C PRO A 102 25.24 9.83 15.58
N ALA A 103 24.47 10.02 16.63
CA ALA A 103 24.82 9.54 17.95
C ALA A 103 25.15 8.03 17.87
N PRO A 104 26.07 7.51 18.70
CA PRO A 104 26.42 6.09 18.70
C PRO A 104 25.13 5.29 18.86
N ALA A 105 24.98 4.23 18.02
CA ALA A 105 23.84 3.33 18.06
C ALA A 105 23.62 2.89 19.51
N ALA A 106 22.43 3.21 20.03
CA ALA A 106 22.02 2.72 21.34
C ALA A 106 22.18 1.19 21.39
N PRO A 107 22.66 0.62 22.51
CA PRO A 107 22.77 -0.81 22.66
C PRO A 107 21.41 -1.43 22.30
N GLY A 108 21.45 -2.53 21.53
CA GLY A 108 20.25 -3.28 21.14
C GLY A 108 19.36 -3.53 22.36
N PRO A 109 18.03 -3.65 22.19
CA PRO A 109 17.11 -3.72 23.30
C PRO A 109 17.60 -4.78 24.28
N ALA A 110 17.88 -4.35 25.53
CA ALA A 110 18.12 -5.27 26.61
C ALA A 110 16.92 -6.22 26.65
N ALA A 111 17.20 -7.53 26.61
CA ALA A 111 16.16 -8.53 26.77
C ALA A 111 15.35 -8.14 28.01
N ALA A 112 14.04 -7.92 27.83
CA ALA A 112 13.17 -7.62 28.96
C ALA A 112 13.40 -8.68 30.04
N PRO A 113 13.46 -8.33 31.34
CA PRO A 113 13.68 -9.32 32.36
C PRO A 113 12.61 -10.40 32.20
N LYS A 114 13.05 -11.66 32.14
CA LYS A 114 12.14 -12.81 32.14
C LYS A 114 11.33 -12.69 33.42
N SER A 115 10.14 -12.13 33.28
CA SER A 115 9.27 -11.90 34.41
C SER A 115 8.65 -13.25 34.80
N ASP A 116 8.72 -13.62 36.06
CA ASP A 116 7.93 -14.70 36.66
C ASP A 116 6.44 -14.33 36.69
N ILE A 117 5.96 -13.77 35.57
CA ILE A 117 4.57 -13.31 35.43
C ILE A 117 3.70 -14.56 35.29
N LYS A 118 2.85 -14.76 36.28
CA LYS A 118 1.83 -15.80 36.22
C LYS A 118 0.84 -15.46 35.11
N ALA A 119 0.89 -16.19 34.00
CA ALA A 119 0.04 -16.01 32.83
C ALA A 119 -0.44 -17.37 32.31
N ASP A 120 -1.60 -17.38 31.66
CA ASP A 120 -2.17 -18.60 31.05
C ASP A 120 -1.41 -19.00 29.78
N ILE A 121 -0.81 -18.01 29.11
CA ILE A 121 -0.09 -18.17 27.84
C ILE A 121 1.15 -17.29 27.85
N HIS A 122 2.28 -17.86 27.41
CA HIS A 122 3.53 -17.14 27.15
C HIS A 122 3.85 -17.16 25.66
N ALA A 123 4.12 -15.98 25.08
CA ALA A 123 4.51 -15.80 23.68
C ALA A 123 5.83 -15.03 23.58
N GLU A 124 6.66 -15.35 22.59
CA GLU A 124 7.79 -14.47 22.25
C GLU A 124 7.28 -13.19 21.60
N VAL A 125 6.26 -13.30 20.72
CA VAL A 125 5.64 -12.16 20.07
C VAL A 125 4.12 -12.26 20.20
N VAL A 126 3.50 -11.21 20.72
CA VAL A 126 2.06 -11.00 20.66
C VAL A 126 1.76 -9.98 19.57
N VAL A 127 0.78 -10.29 18.71
CA VAL A 127 0.22 -9.32 17.76
C VAL A 127 -1.22 -9.03 18.15
N LEU A 128 -1.55 -7.76 18.37
CA LEU A 128 -2.86 -7.31 18.81
C LEU A 128 -3.64 -6.69 17.65
N GLY A 129 -4.57 -7.45 17.08
CA GLY A 129 -5.35 -7.15 15.90
C GLY A 129 -4.91 -7.96 14.68
N ALA A 130 -5.84 -8.53 13.92
CA ALA A 130 -5.60 -9.38 12.76
C ALA A 130 -6.01 -8.75 11.42
N GLY A 131 -5.92 -7.42 11.32
CA GLY A 131 -6.01 -6.72 10.03
C GLY A 131 -4.80 -7.02 9.13
N PRO A 132 -4.70 -6.40 7.92
CA PRO A 132 -3.60 -6.65 6.98
C PRO A 132 -2.21 -6.53 7.61
N GLY A 133 -1.95 -5.51 8.38
CA GLY A 133 -0.71 -5.40 9.15
C GLY A 133 -0.55 -6.51 10.18
N GLY A 134 -1.60 -6.80 10.95
CA GLY A 134 -1.51 -7.74 12.05
C GLY A 134 -1.25 -9.19 11.63
N TYR A 135 -2.00 -9.74 10.67
CA TYR A 135 -1.73 -11.10 10.20
C TYR A 135 -0.37 -11.19 9.46
N THR A 136 0.01 -10.14 8.72
CA THR A 136 1.33 -10.09 8.07
C THR A 136 2.46 -10.10 9.11
N ALA A 137 2.36 -9.30 10.17
CA ALA A 137 3.33 -9.27 11.25
C ALA A 137 3.43 -10.63 11.97
N ALA A 138 2.28 -11.24 12.28
CA ALA A 138 2.22 -12.54 12.94
C ALA A 138 2.85 -13.64 12.08
N PHE A 139 2.55 -13.66 10.78
CA PHE A 139 3.09 -14.66 9.85
C PHE A 139 4.59 -14.46 9.64
N ARG A 140 5.03 -13.21 9.42
CA ARG A 140 6.46 -12.92 9.24
C ARG A 140 7.27 -13.25 10.50
N ALA A 141 6.79 -12.91 11.69
CA ALA A 141 7.45 -13.26 12.95
C ALA A 141 7.53 -14.78 13.12
N ALA A 142 6.47 -15.53 12.76
CA ALA A 142 6.48 -17.00 12.81
C ALA A 142 7.46 -17.60 11.79
N ASP A 143 7.52 -17.05 10.54
CA ASP A 143 8.49 -17.46 9.52
C ASP A 143 9.94 -17.19 9.96
N LEU A 144 10.16 -16.21 10.85
CA LEU A 144 11.44 -15.90 11.50
C LEU A 144 11.68 -16.72 12.78
N GLY A 145 10.90 -17.78 13.00
CA GLY A 145 11.10 -18.76 14.09
C GLY A 145 10.51 -18.35 15.45
N LYS A 146 9.74 -17.26 15.54
CA LYS A 146 9.15 -16.82 16.81
C LYS A 146 7.88 -17.60 17.17
N LYS A 147 7.66 -17.79 18.47
CA LYS A 147 6.38 -18.30 18.99
C LYS A 147 5.37 -17.15 19.08
N VAL A 148 4.38 -17.16 18.15
CA VAL A 148 3.47 -16.04 17.97
C VAL A 148 2.09 -16.35 18.50
N VAL A 149 1.51 -15.38 19.23
CA VAL A 149 0.09 -15.31 19.57
C VAL A 149 -0.52 -14.12 18.85
N LEU A 150 -1.58 -14.37 18.08
CA LEU A 150 -2.38 -13.36 17.38
C LEU A 150 -3.72 -13.21 18.07
N ILE A 151 -4.01 -12.02 18.60
CA ILE A 151 -5.26 -11.70 19.31
C ILE A 151 -6.16 -10.90 18.37
N GLU A 152 -7.39 -11.40 18.12
CA GLU A 152 -8.37 -10.73 17.28
C GLU A 152 -9.74 -10.68 17.96
N ARG A 153 -10.34 -9.49 18.03
CA ARG A 153 -11.65 -9.31 18.68
C ARG A 153 -12.84 -9.89 17.92
N TYR A 154 -12.68 -10.11 16.61
CA TYR A 154 -13.72 -10.68 15.75
C TYR A 154 -13.44 -12.16 15.45
N PRO A 155 -14.45 -12.93 15.07
CA PRO A 155 -14.31 -14.37 14.85
C PRO A 155 -13.51 -14.72 13.59
N SER A 156 -13.23 -13.75 12.70
CA SER A 156 -12.50 -13.96 11.45
C SER A 156 -11.26 -13.09 11.37
N LEU A 157 -10.17 -13.65 10.81
CA LEU A 157 -8.97 -12.90 10.49
C LEU A 157 -9.21 -11.96 9.29
N GLY A 158 -8.33 -10.97 9.09
CA GLY A 158 -8.36 -10.05 7.95
C GLY A 158 -8.79 -8.63 8.30
N GLY A 159 -9.30 -8.39 9.52
CA GLY A 159 -9.67 -7.07 10.02
C GLY A 159 -10.71 -6.36 9.16
N VAL A 160 -10.71 -5.03 9.21
CA VAL A 160 -11.65 -4.18 8.44
C VAL A 160 -11.46 -4.37 6.95
N CYS A 161 -10.23 -4.33 6.43
CA CYS A 161 -9.95 -4.36 5.00
C CYS A 161 -10.59 -5.59 4.32
N LEU A 162 -10.35 -6.80 4.84
CA LEU A 162 -10.83 -8.02 4.22
C LEU A 162 -12.32 -8.25 4.46
N ASN A 163 -12.81 -8.00 5.68
CA ASN A 163 -14.16 -8.40 6.05
C ASN A 163 -15.22 -7.33 5.73
N VAL A 164 -14.91 -6.05 5.91
CA VAL A 164 -15.89 -4.94 5.83
C VAL A 164 -15.29 -3.66 5.21
N GLY A 165 -14.30 -3.80 4.31
CA GLY A 165 -13.60 -2.67 3.70
C GLY A 165 -13.18 -2.96 2.26
N CYS A 166 -11.86 -3.05 2.01
CA CYS A 166 -11.26 -3.10 0.68
C CYS A 166 -11.82 -4.23 -0.20
N ILE A 167 -11.88 -5.46 0.31
CA ILE A 167 -12.26 -6.62 -0.51
C ILE A 167 -13.74 -6.59 -0.88
N PRO A 168 -14.69 -6.44 0.04
CA PRO A 168 -16.11 -6.36 -0.34
C PRO A 168 -16.42 -5.13 -1.20
N SER A 169 -15.73 -3.98 -1.01
CA SER A 169 -15.93 -2.82 -1.87
C SER A 169 -15.47 -3.09 -3.31
N LYS A 170 -14.30 -3.69 -3.51
CA LYS A 170 -13.79 -4.02 -4.85
C LYS A 170 -14.62 -5.09 -5.54
N ALA A 171 -15.15 -6.06 -4.79
CA ALA A 171 -16.12 -7.01 -5.33
C ALA A 171 -17.40 -6.31 -5.85
N LEU A 172 -17.98 -5.40 -5.07
CA LEU A 172 -19.18 -4.68 -5.49
C LEU A 172 -18.89 -3.67 -6.61
N LEU A 173 -17.76 -2.95 -6.56
CA LEU A 173 -17.33 -2.03 -7.62
C LEU A 173 -17.10 -2.75 -8.95
N HIS A 174 -16.57 -3.98 -8.92
CA HIS A 174 -16.47 -4.80 -10.13
C HIS A 174 -17.85 -5.07 -10.75
N MET A 175 -18.85 -5.43 -9.96
CA MET A 175 -20.20 -5.63 -10.48
C MET A 175 -20.85 -4.32 -10.96
N ALA A 176 -20.61 -3.21 -10.27
CA ALA A 176 -21.03 -1.89 -10.73
C ALA A 176 -20.40 -1.55 -12.09
N LYS A 177 -19.11 -1.83 -12.27
CA LYS A 177 -18.40 -1.64 -13.54
C LYS A 177 -19.03 -2.46 -14.66
N VAL A 178 -19.32 -3.75 -14.42
CA VAL A 178 -19.98 -4.62 -15.42
C VAL A 178 -21.35 -4.06 -15.86
N ILE A 179 -22.15 -3.56 -14.92
CA ILE A 179 -23.45 -2.95 -15.22
C ILE A 179 -23.25 -1.68 -16.07
N THR A 180 -22.33 -0.81 -15.70
CA THR A 180 -22.06 0.44 -16.40
C THR A 180 -21.49 0.21 -17.79
N GLU A 181 -20.52 -0.70 -17.96
CA GLU A 181 -19.93 -1.03 -19.26
C GLU A 181 -20.96 -1.67 -20.22
N ALA A 182 -21.87 -2.49 -19.69
CA ALA A 182 -22.96 -3.04 -20.49
C ALA A 182 -23.93 -1.96 -20.99
N ASP A 183 -24.23 -0.94 -20.17
CA ASP A 183 -25.06 0.20 -20.56
C ASP A 183 -24.36 1.07 -21.61
N GLU A 184 -23.06 1.32 -21.41
CA GLU A 184 -22.22 2.13 -22.32
C GLU A 184 -21.95 1.45 -23.67
N ALA A 185 -22.01 0.12 -23.75
CA ALA A 185 -21.87 -0.62 -25.00
C ALA A 185 -22.92 -0.21 -26.06
N ALA A 186 -24.03 0.41 -25.63
CA ALA A 186 -25.04 0.97 -26.53
C ALA A 186 -24.48 2.05 -27.47
N HIS A 187 -23.45 2.81 -27.05
CA HIS A 187 -22.76 3.78 -27.89
C HIS A 187 -22.02 3.14 -29.09
N ALA A 188 -21.60 1.89 -28.93
CA ALA A 188 -20.99 1.09 -30.00
C ALA A 188 -22.01 0.23 -30.76
N GLY A 189 -23.32 0.44 -30.54
CA GLY A 189 -24.39 -0.29 -31.21
C GLY A 189 -24.74 -1.64 -30.58
N ILE A 190 -24.22 -1.96 -29.39
CA ILE A 190 -24.56 -3.20 -28.66
C ILE A 190 -25.44 -2.83 -27.47
N THR A 191 -26.74 -3.14 -27.57
CA THR A 191 -27.71 -2.81 -26.52
C THR A 191 -28.04 -4.04 -25.68
N PHE A 192 -27.79 -3.97 -24.37
CA PHE A 192 -28.26 -4.95 -23.39
C PHE A 192 -29.59 -4.48 -22.80
N GLY A 193 -30.45 -5.41 -22.40
CA GLY A 193 -31.63 -5.07 -21.61
C GLY A 193 -31.26 -4.60 -20.20
N LYS A 194 -32.19 -3.91 -19.52
CA LYS A 194 -31.96 -3.53 -18.11
C LYS A 194 -31.64 -4.77 -17.27
N PRO A 195 -30.58 -4.71 -16.45
CA PRO A 195 -30.18 -5.88 -15.66
C PRO A 195 -31.24 -6.21 -14.61
N LYS A 196 -31.57 -7.49 -14.45
CA LYS A 196 -32.30 -7.98 -13.30
C LYS A 196 -31.32 -8.23 -12.17
N ILE A 197 -31.35 -7.40 -11.14
CA ILE A 197 -30.42 -7.49 -10.01
C ILE A 197 -31.08 -8.30 -8.87
N GLU A 198 -30.51 -9.46 -8.54
CA GLU A 198 -30.92 -10.27 -7.41
C GLU A 198 -29.95 -10.00 -6.25
N ILE A 199 -30.30 -9.03 -5.39
CA ILE A 199 -29.42 -8.54 -4.31
C ILE A 199 -28.92 -9.65 -3.39
N ASP A 200 -29.76 -10.64 -3.08
CA ASP A 200 -29.36 -11.75 -2.21
C ASP A 200 -28.27 -12.61 -2.85
N LYS A 201 -28.33 -12.83 -4.16
CA LYS A 201 -27.28 -13.54 -4.89
C LYS A 201 -26.00 -12.74 -4.99
N LEU A 202 -26.10 -11.43 -5.24
CA LEU A 202 -24.95 -10.52 -5.26
C LEU A 202 -24.25 -10.50 -3.89
N ARG A 203 -25.02 -10.43 -2.81
CA ARG A 203 -24.50 -10.51 -1.44
C ARG A 203 -23.82 -11.84 -1.17
N ALA A 204 -24.49 -12.96 -1.49
CA ALA A 204 -23.95 -14.30 -1.30
C ALA A 204 -22.66 -14.53 -2.10
N TRP A 205 -22.58 -14.02 -3.33
CA TRP A 205 -21.35 -14.06 -4.13
C TRP A 205 -20.21 -13.28 -3.47
N LYS A 206 -20.45 -12.04 -3.05
CA LYS A 206 -19.49 -11.23 -2.33
C LYS A 206 -19.03 -11.94 -1.05
N ASP A 207 -19.95 -12.45 -0.24
CA ASP A 207 -19.64 -13.16 1.00
C ASP A 207 -18.85 -14.45 0.74
N GLY A 208 -19.10 -15.11 -0.39
CA GLY A 208 -18.30 -16.25 -0.86
C GLY A 208 -16.83 -15.89 -1.15
N VAL A 209 -16.57 -14.70 -1.73
CA VAL A 209 -15.20 -14.19 -1.92
C VAL A 209 -14.52 -13.98 -0.57
N LEU A 210 -15.19 -13.33 0.37
CA LEU A 210 -14.66 -13.09 1.72
C LEU A 210 -14.37 -14.41 2.46
N GLY A 211 -15.30 -15.37 2.36
CA GLY A 211 -15.15 -16.69 2.97
C GLY A 211 -13.94 -17.47 2.46
N LYS A 212 -13.64 -17.39 1.16
CA LYS A 212 -12.44 -18.01 0.59
C LYS A 212 -11.16 -17.42 1.17
N LEU A 213 -11.08 -16.09 1.27
CA LEU A 213 -9.90 -15.39 1.76
C LEU A 213 -9.69 -15.57 3.27
N THR A 214 -10.75 -15.46 4.07
CA THR A 214 -10.67 -15.67 5.53
C THR A 214 -10.29 -17.10 5.89
N LYS A 215 -10.82 -18.09 5.15
CA LYS A 215 -10.42 -19.50 5.27
C LYS A 215 -8.95 -19.70 4.91
N GLY A 216 -8.48 -19.03 3.84
CA GLY A 216 -7.07 -19.02 3.44
C GLY A 216 -6.17 -18.51 4.55
N LEU A 217 -6.48 -17.34 5.14
CA LEU A 217 -5.72 -16.77 6.26
C LEU A 217 -5.68 -17.69 7.48
N SER A 218 -6.80 -18.32 7.82
CA SER A 218 -6.87 -19.28 8.92
C SER A 218 -5.99 -20.51 8.66
N GLY A 219 -5.95 -20.98 7.41
CA GLY A 219 -5.06 -22.05 6.96
C GLY A 219 -3.58 -21.67 7.09
N LEU A 220 -3.22 -20.46 6.64
CA LEU A 220 -1.86 -19.91 6.74
C LEU A 220 -1.40 -19.73 8.18
N ALA A 221 -2.28 -19.28 9.08
CA ALA A 221 -1.99 -19.18 10.52
C ALA A 221 -1.70 -20.56 11.12
N LYS A 222 -2.52 -21.58 10.78
CA LYS A 222 -2.34 -22.95 11.23
C LYS A 222 -1.02 -23.57 10.74
N GLN A 223 -0.70 -23.40 9.45
CA GLN A 223 0.57 -23.91 8.88
C GLN A 223 1.79 -23.32 9.58
N ARG A 224 1.76 -22.03 9.95
CA ARG A 224 2.82 -21.32 10.68
C ARG A 224 2.78 -21.53 12.19
N LYS A 225 1.85 -22.34 12.69
CA LYS A 225 1.65 -22.60 14.13
C LYS A 225 1.41 -21.32 14.94
N VAL A 226 0.83 -20.28 14.31
CA VAL A 226 0.40 -19.07 14.99
C VAL A 226 -0.82 -19.39 15.85
N LYS A 227 -0.72 -19.15 17.15
CA LYS A 227 -1.83 -19.34 18.08
C LYS A 227 -2.80 -18.16 17.99
N VAL A 228 -3.98 -18.37 17.42
CA VAL A 228 -5.01 -17.33 17.32
C VAL A 228 -5.90 -17.40 18.58
N ILE A 229 -6.14 -16.24 19.19
CA ILE A 229 -7.08 -16.07 20.30
C ILE A 229 -8.15 -15.08 19.87
N THR A 230 -9.40 -15.52 19.80
CA THR A 230 -10.54 -14.63 19.56
C THR A 230 -10.97 -14.00 20.88
N GLY A 231 -10.85 -12.68 20.97
CA GLY A 231 -11.20 -11.91 22.16
C GLY A 231 -10.67 -10.48 22.12
N ARG A 232 -11.17 -9.66 23.03
CA ARG A 232 -10.72 -8.27 23.18
C ARG A 232 -9.51 -8.20 24.11
N GLY A 233 -8.37 -7.77 23.57
CA GLY A 233 -7.13 -7.59 24.31
C GLY A 233 -6.97 -6.18 24.86
N GLU A 234 -6.58 -6.06 26.14
CA GLU A 234 -6.22 -4.80 26.80
C GLU A 234 -4.93 -4.99 27.59
N PHE A 235 -4.02 -4.02 27.55
CA PHE A 235 -2.81 -4.05 28.35
C PHE A 235 -3.11 -3.99 29.84
N THR A 236 -2.39 -4.79 30.62
CA THR A 236 -2.41 -4.76 32.08
C THR A 236 -1.05 -4.40 32.67
N SER A 237 0.01 -4.55 31.88
CA SER A 237 1.38 -4.11 32.19
C SER A 237 2.19 -4.00 30.91
N ALA A 238 3.46 -3.63 31.02
CA ALA A 238 4.40 -3.57 29.89
C ALA A 238 4.63 -4.94 29.21
N ASN A 239 4.29 -6.05 29.85
CA ASN A 239 4.54 -7.41 29.33
C ASN A 239 3.31 -8.32 29.37
N THR A 240 2.12 -7.78 29.69
CA THR A 240 0.91 -8.61 29.81
C THR A 240 -0.30 -7.94 29.16
N ILE A 241 -1.08 -8.79 28.48
CA ILE A 241 -2.38 -8.44 27.90
C ILE A 241 -3.44 -9.35 28.51
N ARG A 242 -4.51 -8.76 29.03
CA ARG A 242 -5.74 -9.45 29.38
C ARG A 242 -6.61 -9.58 28.14
N VAL A 243 -7.07 -10.78 27.83
CA VAL A 243 -7.93 -11.07 26.68
C VAL A 243 -9.29 -11.55 27.19
N GLU A 244 -10.33 -10.81 26.91
CA GLU A 244 -11.72 -11.20 27.19
C GLU A 244 -12.23 -12.06 26.03
N THR A 245 -12.42 -13.36 26.28
CA THR A 245 -12.91 -14.34 25.30
C THR A 245 -14.31 -14.82 25.68
N ALA A 246 -15.00 -15.50 24.77
CA ALA A 246 -16.30 -16.13 25.06
C ALA A 246 -16.23 -17.21 26.16
N GLU A 247 -15.05 -17.79 26.38
CA GLU A 247 -14.81 -18.86 27.37
C GLU A 247 -14.33 -18.31 28.75
N GLY A 248 -14.17 -16.98 28.87
CA GLY A 248 -13.64 -16.31 30.05
C GLY A 248 -12.40 -15.49 29.75
N THR A 249 -11.78 -14.95 30.78
CA THR A 249 -10.60 -14.07 30.67
C THR A 249 -9.33 -14.90 30.65
N LYS A 250 -8.40 -14.57 29.73
CA LYS A 250 -7.05 -15.16 29.64
C LYS A 250 -6.01 -14.05 29.79
N THR A 251 -4.93 -14.36 30.49
CA THR A 251 -3.74 -13.49 30.57
C THR A 251 -2.66 -14.01 29.64
N VAL A 252 -2.17 -13.15 28.74
CA VAL A 252 -1.08 -13.47 27.81
C VAL A 252 0.12 -12.63 28.18
N ALA A 253 1.22 -13.28 28.54
CA ALA A 253 2.52 -12.67 28.73
C ALA A 253 3.33 -12.73 27.44
N PHE A 254 4.20 -11.73 27.19
CA PHE A 254 4.98 -11.61 25.97
C PHE A 254 6.37 -11.00 26.20
N ASP A 255 7.31 -11.38 25.32
CA ASP A 255 8.64 -10.73 25.25
C ASP A 255 8.58 -9.47 24.38
N SER A 256 7.83 -9.49 23.25
CA SER A 256 7.57 -8.35 22.37
C SER A 256 6.12 -8.30 21.96
N CYS A 257 5.59 -7.08 21.73
CA CYS A 257 4.23 -6.88 21.27
C CYS A 257 4.18 -5.99 20.04
N ILE A 258 3.34 -6.35 19.05
CA ILE A 258 3.02 -5.51 17.88
C ILE A 258 1.55 -5.10 17.97
N ILE A 259 1.31 -3.82 18.15
CA ILE A 259 -0.04 -3.23 18.17
C ILE A 259 -0.49 -2.97 16.74
N ALA A 260 -1.49 -3.73 16.27
CA ALA A 260 -2.08 -3.62 14.94
C ALA A 260 -3.61 -3.35 15.03
N ALA A 261 -4.00 -2.49 15.97
CA ALA A 261 -5.40 -2.28 16.35
C ALA A 261 -6.23 -1.50 15.31
N GLY A 262 -5.57 -0.92 14.31
CA GLY A 262 -6.25 -0.25 13.20
C GLY A 262 -7.01 1.00 13.60
N SER A 263 -8.14 1.24 12.91
CA SER A 263 -9.00 2.40 13.07
C SER A 263 -10.49 2.04 13.03
N SER A 264 -11.32 2.95 13.49
CA SER A 264 -12.78 2.86 13.47
C SER A 264 -13.38 4.03 12.69
N VAL A 265 -14.63 3.89 12.21
CA VAL A 265 -15.34 4.96 11.51
C VAL A 265 -15.54 6.16 12.44
N ALA A 266 -15.27 7.37 11.93
CA ALA A 266 -15.55 8.60 12.66
C ALA A 266 -17.06 8.88 12.66
N LYS A 267 -17.57 9.36 13.79
CA LYS A 267 -18.98 9.73 13.97
C LYS A 267 -19.10 11.24 14.19
N ILE A 268 -20.08 11.87 13.56
CA ILE A 268 -20.44 13.26 13.85
C ILE A 268 -21.36 13.27 15.06
N PRO A 269 -21.05 13.99 16.14
CA PRO A 269 -21.91 14.07 17.32
C PRO A 269 -23.31 14.63 16.98
N GLY A 270 -24.33 14.11 17.67
CA GLY A 270 -25.70 14.63 17.55
C GLY A 270 -26.54 14.04 16.40
N PHE A 271 -25.99 13.11 15.61
CA PHE A 271 -26.77 12.39 14.60
C PHE A 271 -27.46 11.15 15.21
N PRO A 272 -28.67 10.78 14.72
CA PRO A 272 -29.46 9.69 15.30
C PRO A 272 -28.98 8.31 14.78
N TYR A 273 -27.83 7.86 15.22
CA TYR A 273 -27.19 6.59 14.79
C TYR A 273 -27.96 5.32 15.19
N GLU A 274 -28.98 5.45 16.04
CA GLU A 274 -29.89 4.35 16.38
C GLU A 274 -30.83 4.00 15.22
N ASP A 275 -31.04 4.95 14.29
CA ASP A 275 -31.86 4.70 13.11
C ASP A 275 -31.05 3.84 12.10
N PRO A 276 -31.56 2.66 11.71
CA PRO A 276 -30.85 1.73 10.83
C PRO A 276 -30.63 2.27 9.41
N ARG A 277 -31.28 3.38 9.05
CA ARG A 277 -31.09 4.06 7.75
C ARG A 277 -29.83 4.94 7.75
N ILE A 278 -29.25 5.24 8.90
CA ILE A 278 -27.96 5.93 9.02
C ILE A 278 -26.88 4.85 9.14
N ILE A 279 -26.15 4.65 8.07
CA ILE A 279 -25.16 3.58 7.95
C ILE A 279 -23.75 4.15 7.81
N ASP A 280 -22.77 3.37 8.21
CA ASP A 280 -21.36 3.58 7.91
C ASP A 280 -20.93 2.71 6.71
N SER A 281 -19.64 2.73 6.36
CA SER A 281 -19.10 1.89 5.27
C SER A 281 -19.35 0.40 5.49
N THR A 282 -19.30 -0.08 6.74
CA THR A 282 -19.62 -1.47 7.09
C THR A 282 -21.08 -1.80 6.78
N GLY A 283 -21.99 -0.89 7.14
CA GLY A 283 -23.42 -1.02 6.84
C GLY A 283 -23.70 -1.00 5.34
N ALA A 284 -23.03 -0.10 4.60
CA ALA A 284 -23.15 -0.03 3.13
C ALA A 284 -22.69 -1.33 2.45
N LEU A 285 -21.55 -1.88 2.89
CA LEU A 285 -20.99 -3.12 2.33
C LEU A 285 -21.77 -4.39 2.68
N LYS A 286 -22.64 -4.34 3.70
CA LYS A 286 -23.62 -5.41 3.95
C LYS A 286 -24.65 -5.51 2.82
N LEU A 287 -24.91 -4.42 2.12
CA LEU A 287 -25.86 -4.33 1.02
C LEU A 287 -27.24 -4.90 1.42
N ALA A 288 -27.75 -4.46 2.59
CA ALA A 288 -29.02 -4.95 3.11
C ALA A 288 -30.19 -4.58 2.19
N THR A 289 -30.17 -3.36 1.68
CA THR A 289 -31.17 -2.81 0.74
C THR A 289 -30.49 -1.89 -0.27
N VAL A 290 -31.17 -1.59 -1.38
CA VAL A 290 -30.81 -0.51 -2.31
C VAL A 290 -31.83 0.61 -2.13
N PRO A 291 -31.49 1.70 -1.40
CA PRO A 291 -32.41 2.81 -1.18
C PRO A 291 -32.69 3.53 -2.50
N LYS A 292 -33.89 4.09 -2.67
CA LYS A 292 -34.22 4.87 -3.88
C LYS A 292 -33.42 6.17 -3.94
N ARG A 293 -33.32 6.87 -2.80
CA ARG A 293 -32.52 8.10 -2.66
C ARG A 293 -31.53 7.92 -1.50
N MET A 294 -30.24 8.04 -1.81
CA MET A 294 -29.18 7.85 -0.83
C MET A 294 -28.33 9.12 -0.70
N LEU A 295 -28.15 9.57 0.53
CA LEU A 295 -27.23 10.64 0.87
C LEU A 295 -25.85 10.04 1.23
N ILE A 296 -24.80 10.56 0.62
CA ILE A 296 -23.41 10.26 0.95
C ILE A 296 -22.82 11.48 1.65
N ILE A 297 -22.46 11.34 2.92
CA ILE A 297 -21.85 12.40 3.73
C ILE A 297 -20.35 12.19 3.76
N GLY A 298 -19.62 13.01 2.98
CA GLY A 298 -18.19 12.94 2.70
C GLY A 298 -17.88 12.53 1.27
N GLY A 299 -17.27 13.46 0.52
CA GLY A 299 -16.82 13.29 -0.87
C GLY A 299 -15.42 12.70 -1.01
N GLY A 300 -14.95 11.97 0.01
CA GLY A 300 -13.69 11.21 -0.01
C GLY A 300 -13.82 9.87 -0.72
N ILE A 301 -12.70 9.10 -0.74
CA ILE A 301 -12.59 7.82 -1.46
C ILE A 301 -13.72 6.85 -1.10
N ILE A 302 -13.93 6.57 0.19
CA ILE A 302 -14.94 5.59 0.65
C ILE A 302 -16.36 6.00 0.25
N GLY A 303 -16.68 7.29 0.42
CA GLY A 303 -18.00 7.83 0.06
C GLY A 303 -18.30 7.69 -1.43
N LEU A 304 -17.33 8.05 -2.27
CA LEU A 304 -17.51 8.01 -3.73
C LEU A 304 -17.45 6.58 -4.30
N GLU A 305 -16.67 5.66 -3.70
CA GLU A 305 -16.70 4.25 -4.07
C GLU A 305 -18.10 3.65 -3.80
N MET A 306 -18.67 3.91 -2.62
CA MET A 306 -20.03 3.43 -2.31
C MET A 306 -21.09 4.14 -3.16
N ALA A 307 -20.92 5.43 -3.43
CA ALA A 307 -21.79 6.14 -4.36
C ALA A 307 -21.81 5.48 -5.74
N THR A 308 -20.63 5.09 -6.28
CA THR A 308 -20.50 4.37 -7.55
C THR A 308 -21.24 3.03 -7.53
N VAL A 309 -21.12 2.26 -6.45
CA VAL A 309 -21.84 0.98 -6.29
C VAL A 309 -23.35 1.18 -6.27
N TYR A 310 -23.84 2.06 -5.41
CA TYR A 310 -25.28 2.25 -5.23
C TYR A 310 -25.95 2.94 -6.43
N ASP A 311 -25.25 3.84 -7.11
CA ASP A 311 -25.69 4.43 -8.39
C ASP A 311 -25.90 3.35 -9.46
N ALA A 312 -24.93 2.46 -9.66
CA ALA A 312 -25.05 1.35 -10.61
C ALA A 312 -26.17 0.37 -10.26
N LEU A 313 -26.48 0.22 -8.95
CA LEU A 313 -27.61 -0.59 -8.48
C LEU A 313 -28.97 0.13 -8.56
N GLY A 314 -29.00 1.41 -8.95
CA GLY A 314 -30.22 2.17 -9.23
C GLY A 314 -30.65 3.18 -8.17
N SER A 315 -29.82 3.47 -7.17
CA SER A 315 -30.06 4.55 -6.22
C SER A 315 -29.80 5.93 -6.85
N LYS A 316 -30.63 6.91 -6.54
CA LYS A 316 -30.34 8.33 -6.81
C LYS A 316 -29.41 8.86 -5.73
N ILE A 317 -28.22 9.29 -6.11
CA ILE A 317 -27.17 9.68 -5.19
C ILE A 317 -27.12 11.20 -5.02
N THR A 318 -27.07 11.64 -3.77
CA THR A 318 -26.65 13.00 -3.40
C THR A 318 -25.37 12.91 -2.57
N VAL A 319 -24.30 13.58 -3.00
CA VAL A 319 -23.05 13.71 -2.25
C VAL A 319 -22.99 15.07 -1.58
N VAL A 320 -22.65 15.12 -0.30
CA VAL A 320 -22.35 16.35 0.42
C VAL A 320 -20.92 16.34 0.94
N GLU A 321 -20.16 17.39 0.65
CA GLU A 321 -18.77 17.56 1.04
C GLU A 321 -18.56 18.95 1.66
N LEU A 322 -17.90 18.98 2.82
CA LEU A 322 -17.60 20.21 3.54
C LEU A 322 -16.53 21.05 2.84
N MET A 323 -15.59 20.38 2.18
CA MET A 323 -14.51 21.03 1.45
C MET A 323 -14.97 21.58 0.10
N ASP A 324 -14.08 22.29 -0.58
CA ASP A 324 -14.33 22.89 -1.90
C ASP A 324 -14.10 21.95 -3.09
N GLY A 325 -13.81 20.66 -2.82
CA GLY A 325 -13.54 19.64 -3.84
C GLY A 325 -13.69 18.22 -3.31
N LEU A 326 -13.90 17.30 -4.23
CA LEU A 326 -13.95 15.87 -3.95
C LEU A 326 -12.52 15.31 -3.81
N ILE A 327 -12.38 14.16 -3.14
CA ILE A 327 -11.11 13.42 -2.92
C ILE A 327 -10.00 14.37 -2.44
N PRO A 328 -10.12 14.92 -1.23
CA PRO A 328 -9.07 15.74 -0.65
C PRO A 328 -7.77 14.94 -0.55
N GLY A 329 -6.68 15.46 -1.12
CA GLY A 329 -5.39 14.79 -1.21
C GLY A 329 -4.93 14.50 -2.64
N ALA A 330 -5.83 14.47 -3.62
CA ALA A 330 -5.51 14.49 -5.04
C ALA A 330 -5.63 15.91 -5.61
N ASP A 331 -4.82 16.23 -6.62
CA ASP A 331 -4.91 17.53 -7.31
C ASP A 331 -6.23 17.68 -8.05
N LYS A 332 -6.80 18.91 -8.06
CA LYS A 332 -8.12 19.20 -8.62
C LYS A 332 -8.26 18.89 -10.12
N ASP A 333 -7.17 19.01 -10.89
CA ASP A 333 -7.16 18.68 -12.32
C ASP A 333 -7.32 17.17 -12.55
N VAL A 334 -6.72 16.35 -11.68
CA VAL A 334 -6.86 14.88 -11.70
C VAL A 334 -8.26 14.44 -11.28
N VAL A 335 -8.89 15.15 -10.34
CA VAL A 335 -10.26 14.84 -9.88
C VAL A 335 -11.34 15.26 -10.90
N ARG A 336 -11.03 16.24 -11.74
CA ARG A 336 -12.00 16.86 -12.68
C ARG A 336 -12.70 15.88 -13.63
N PRO A 337 -12.02 14.89 -14.26
CA PRO A 337 -12.70 13.89 -15.10
C PRO A 337 -13.76 13.09 -14.34
N LEU A 338 -13.44 12.64 -13.12
CA LEU A 338 -14.40 11.97 -12.25
C LEU A 338 -15.58 12.88 -11.91
N ALA A 339 -15.32 14.11 -11.46
CA ALA A 339 -16.36 15.07 -11.11
C ALA A 339 -17.34 15.30 -12.28
N LYS A 340 -16.82 15.54 -13.50
CA LYS A 340 -17.65 15.71 -14.71
C LYS A 340 -18.51 14.48 -15.03
N ARG A 341 -18.02 13.27 -14.76
CA ARG A 341 -18.78 12.04 -15.02
C ARG A 341 -19.90 11.87 -14.00
N ILE A 342 -19.62 12.02 -12.71
CA ILE A 342 -20.62 11.81 -11.66
C ILE A 342 -21.65 12.95 -11.58
N GLU A 343 -21.32 14.17 -12.00
CA GLU A 343 -22.28 15.28 -12.13
C GLU A 343 -23.44 14.94 -13.09
N LYS A 344 -23.20 14.11 -14.11
CA LYS A 344 -24.22 13.67 -15.06
C LYS A 344 -25.07 12.49 -14.55
N ARG A 345 -24.58 11.77 -13.53
CA ARG A 345 -25.19 10.54 -13.02
C ARG A 345 -25.91 10.75 -11.70
N TYR A 346 -25.33 11.55 -10.81
CA TYR A 346 -25.85 11.77 -9.46
C TYR A 346 -26.92 12.87 -9.46
N GLU A 347 -27.83 12.77 -8.50
CA GLU A 347 -28.91 13.77 -8.34
C GLU A 347 -28.35 15.14 -7.95
N LYS A 348 -27.37 15.17 -7.02
CA LYS A 348 -26.70 16.40 -6.55
C LYS A 348 -25.30 16.12 -6.04
N ILE A 349 -24.40 17.09 -6.20
CA ILE A 349 -23.11 17.18 -5.53
C ILE A 349 -23.04 18.55 -4.85
N LEU A 350 -23.03 18.55 -3.52
CA LEU A 350 -23.05 19.75 -2.69
C LEU A 350 -21.67 19.94 -2.04
N LEU A 351 -20.84 20.78 -2.63
CA LEU A 351 -19.53 21.17 -2.09
C LEU A 351 -19.68 22.37 -1.14
N LYS A 352 -18.68 22.59 -0.26
CA LYS A 352 -18.68 23.63 0.78
C LYS A 352 -19.96 23.59 1.61
N THR A 353 -20.52 22.41 1.82
CA THR A 353 -21.81 22.21 2.45
C THR A 353 -21.68 21.30 3.65
N LYS A 354 -22.19 21.74 4.77
CA LYS A 354 -22.24 20.99 6.03
C LYS A 354 -23.62 20.35 6.20
N VAL A 355 -23.66 19.12 6.67
CA VAL A 355 -24.89 18.55 7.23
C VAL A 355 -25.03 19.06 8.67
N ALA A 356 -26.00 19.93 8.89
CA ALA A 356 -26.24 20.55 10.19
C ALA A 356 -27.09 19.66 11.11
N LYS A 357 -28.08 18.95 10.54
CA LYS A 357 -29.03 18.12 11.31
C LYS A 357 -29.56 16.98 10.47
N ILE A 358 -29.79 15.83 11.11
CA ILE A 358 -30.58 14.71 10.55
C ILE A 358 -31.71 14.39 11.51
N GLU A 359 -32.93 14.36 11.00
CA GLU A 359 -34.14 14.00 11.76
C GLU A 359 -34.75 12.73 11.15
N ALA A 360 -34.80 11.67 11.95
CA ALA A 360 -35.46 10.44 11.55
C ALA A 360 -36.97 10.63 11.59
N GLN A 361 -37.61 10.59 10.42
CA GLN A 361 -39.06 10.70 10.22
C GLN A 361 -39.62 9.37 9.71
N LYS A 362 -40.92 9.21 9.74
CA LYS A 362 -41.58 7.97 9.31
C LYS A 362 -41.34 7.68 7.83
N ASP A 363 -41.31 8.71 6.99
CA ASP A 363 -41.22 8.69 5.54
C ASP A 363 -39.78 8.86 5.01
N GLY A 364 -38.79 9.07 5.87
CA GLY A 364 -37.40 9.23 5.47
C GLY A 364 -36.53 9.92 6.52
N LEU A 365 -35.30 10.18 6.14
CA LEU A 365 -34.34 10.99 6.89
C LEU A 365 -34.44 12.43 6.37
N LYS A 366 -34.99 13.35 7.14
CA LYS A 366 -34.98 14.78 6.82
C LYS A 366 -33.64 15.37 7.20
N VAL A 367 -32.91 15.84 6.21
CA VAL A 367 -31.54 16.36 6.37
C VAL A 367 -31.52 17.86 6.11
N THR A 368 -30.90 18.59 7.03
CA THR A 368 -30.66 20.04 6.89
C THR A 368 -29.21 20.28 6.48
N PHE A 369 -29.05 21.03 5.41
CA PHE A 369 -27.76 21.44 4.85
C PHE A 369 -27.52 22.93 5.08
N GLU A 370 -26.29 23.30 5.42
CA GLU A 370 -25.78 24.67 5.46
C GLU A 370 -24.68 24.80 4.41
N GLY A 371 -24.93 25.56 3.40
CA GLY A 371 -24.01 25.74 2.25
C GLY A 371 -23.90 27.19 1.79
N PRO A 372 -23.14 27.46 0.72
CA PRO A 372 -22.92 28.82 0.20
C PRO A 372 -24.21 29.57 -0.16
N ASN A 373 -25.25 28.84 -0.51
CA ASN A 373 -26.54 29.39 -0.92
C ASN A 373 -27.58 29.43 0.22
N GLY A 374 -27.12 29.31 1.48
CA GLY A 374 -27.96 29.28 2.67
C GLY A 374 -28.35 27.89 3.13
N THR A 375 -29.37 27.83 3.99
CA THR A 375 -29.86 26.58 4.59
C THR A 375 -30.96 25.97 3.70
N THR A 376 -30.79 24.68 3.42
CA THR A 376 -31.78 23.90 2.64
C THR A 376 -32.11 22.59 3.34
N THR A 377 -33.20 21.95 2.98
CA THR A 377 -33.61 20.64 3.52
C THR A 377 -33.98 19.70 2.39
N ASP A 378 -33.69 18.39 2.58
CA ASP A 378 -34.14 17.34 1.66
C ASP A 378 -34.40 16.03 2.45
N ILE A 379 -35.08 15.06 1.81
CA ILE A 379 -35.46 13.78 2.44
C ILE A 379 -34.81 12.63 1.68
N PHE A 380 -34.21 11.69 2.44
CA PHE A 380 -33.51 10.52 1.90
C PHE A 380 -34.01 9.24 2.55
N ASP A 381 -33.92 8.13 1.81
CA ASP A 381 -34.25 6.79 2.34
C ASP A 381 -33.12 6.24 3.23
N ALA A 382 -31.87 6.63 2.96
CA ALA A 382 -30.71 6.27 3.75
C ALA A 382 -29.61 7.34 3.67
N ALA A 383 -28.73 7.38 4.68
CA ALA A 383 -27.54 8.24 4.70
C ALA A 383 -26.30 7.43 5.06
N LEU A 384 -25.25 7.52 4.22
CA LEU A 384 -23.94 6.94 4.48
C LEU A 384 -23.02 7.98 5.11
N MET A 385 -22.47 7.62 6.28
CA MET A 385 -21.43 8.38 6.96
C MET A 385 -20.05 7.97 6.48
N ALA A 386 -19.38 8.83 5.71
CA ALA A 386 -18.05 8.57 5.14
C ALA A 386 -17.07 9.74 5.40
N VAL A 387 -17.10 10.30 6.63
CA VAL A 387 -16.37 11.50 7.06
C VAL A 387 -14.99 11.21 7.64
N GLY A 388 -14.44 10.05 7.38
CA GLY A 388 -13.11 9.66 7.82
C GLY A 388 -13.09 8.56 8.88
N ARG A 389 -11.89 8.34 9.43
CA ARG A 389 -11.61 7.28 10.42
C ARG A 389 -10.85 7.84 11.61
N ARG A 390 -10.93 7.17 12.75
CA ARG A 390 -10.16 7.49 13.95
C ARG A 390 -9.30 6.30 14.37
N PRO A 391 -8.07 6.50 14.82
CA PRO A 391 -7.19 5.42 15.30
C PRO A 391 -7.70 4.83 16.61
N ASN A 392 -7.44 3.55 16.83
CA ASN A 392 -7.95 2.80 17.99
C ASN A 392 -6.97 2.75 19.17
N GLY A 393 -5.94 3.58 19.23
CA GLY A 393 -4.93 3.55 20.30
C GLY A 393 -5.50 3.70 21.71
N ARG A 394 -6.58 4.48 21.87
CA ARG A 394 -7.24 4.68 23.18
C ARG A 394 -8.11 3.49 23.64
N GLU A 395 -8.34 2.50 22.78
CA GLU A 395 -9.22 1.36 23.11
C GLU A 395 -8.47 0.21 23.78
N LEU A 396 -7.14 0.31 23.96
CA LEU A 396 -6.25 -0.79 24.33
C LEU A 396 -5.75 -0.72 25.77
N LYS A 397 -6.02 0.37 26.50
CA LYS A 397 -5.37 0.72 27.78
C LYS A 397 -3.83 0.70 27.64
N ALA A 398 -3.33 1.23 26.54
CA ALA A 398 -1.89 1.20 26.20
C ALA A 398 -1.03 1.93 27.23
N GLU A 399 -1.60 2.89 27.95
CA GLU A 399 -0.98 3.60 29.06
C GLU A 399 -0.60 2.67 30.24
N ALA A 400 -1.32 1.55 30.45
CA ALA A 400 -0.96 0.54 31.45
C ALA A 400 0.36 -0.18 31.13
N ALA A 401 0.75 -0.16 29.84
CA ALA A 401 2.05 -0.63 29.38
C ALA A 401 3.09 0.49 29.27
N GLY A 402 2.77 1.72 29.63
CA GLY A 402 3.63 2.90 29.45
C GLY A 402 3.70 3.42 28.03
N VAL A 403 2.87 2.91 27.11
CA VAL A 403 2.83 3.33 25.72
C VAL A 403 2.10 4.67 25.59
N THR A 404 2.73 5.61 24.93
CA THR A 404 2.17 6.95 24.69
C THR A 404 1.11 6.89 23.58
N VAL A 405 -0.07 7.43 23.88
CA VAL A 405 -1.15 7.66 22.91
C VAL A 405 -1.42 9.16 22.85
N ASN A 406 -1.33 9.75 21.67
CA ASN A 406 -1.54 11.20 21.52
C ASN A 406 -3.03 11.58 21.60
N GLU A 407 -3.31 12.90 21.59
CA GLU A 407 -4.67 13.43 21.69
C GLU A 407 -5.61 12.94 20.57
N ARG A 408 -5.08 12.68 19.39
CA ARG A 408 -5.83 12.15 18.24
C ARG A 408 -6.04 10.63 18.31
N GLY A 409 -5.42 9.93 19.27
CA GLY A 409 -5.50 8.48 19.46
C GLY A 409 -4.46 7.68 18.70
N TYR A 410 -3.44 8.32 18.10
CA TYR A 410 -2.31 7.63 17.47
C TYR A 410 -1.26 7.22 18.50
N ILE A 411 -0.56 6.15 18.20
CA ILE A 411 0.63 5.68 18.92
C ILE A 411 1.85 6.06 18.06
N PRO A 412 2.66 7.06 18.47
CA PRO A 412 3.86 7.44 17.73
C PRO A 412 4.89 6.31 17.69
N VAL A 413 5.56 6.14 16.54
CA VAL A 413 6.61 5.15 16.32
C VAL A 413 7.81 5.75 15.59
N ASP A 414 8.98 5.10 15.74
CA ASP A 414 10.17 5.41 14.95
C ASP A 414 10.16 4.65 13.60
N LYS A 415 11.23 4.82 12.79
CA LYS A 415 11.37 4.12 11.50
C LYS A 415 11.49 2.59 11.62
N GLN A 416 11.69 2.06 12.82
CA GLN A 416 11.70 0.63 13.10
C GLN A 416 10.37 0.14 13.69
N GLN A 417 9.34 0.98 13.67
CA GLN A 417 8.00 0.77 14.23
C GLN A 417 8.00 0.60 15.77
N ARG A 418 9.06 1.05 16.46
CA ARG A 418 9.10 1.02 17.92
C ARG A 418 8.31 2.18 18.50
N THR A 419 7.55 1.89 19.54
CA THR A 419 6.93 2.92 20.39
C THR A 419 7.97 3.50 21.37
N ASN A 420 7.55 4.37 22.27
CA ASN A 420 8.39 4.83 23.39
C ASN A 420 8.77 3.69 24.37
N VAL A 421 8.12 2.53 24.29
CA VAL A 421 8.46 1.31 25.05
C VAL A 421 9.23 0.35 24.14
N PRO A 422 10.52 0.06 24.39
CA PRO A 422 11.43 -0.53 23.39
C PRO A 422 11.01 -1.89 22.81
N HIS A 423 10.24 -2.69 23.54
CA HIS A 423 9.78 -4.02 23.12
C HIS A 423 8.31 -4.03 22.65
N ILE A 424 7.69 -2.85 22.59
CA ILE A 424 6.32 -2.66 22.06
C ILE A 424 6.40 -1.84 20.78
N TYR A 425 5.82 -2.39 19.73
CA TYR A 425 5.76 -1.84 18.38
C TYR A 425 4.33 -1.48 18.04
N ALA A 426 4.13 -0.57 17.08
CA ALA A 426 2.80 -0.29 16.55
C ALA A 426 2.88 -0.13 15.02
N ILE A 427 1.83 -0.57 14.31
CA ILE A 427 1.77 -0.58 12.85
C ILE A 427 0.37 -0.23 12.33
N GLY A 428 0.30 0.25 11.10
CA GLY A 428 -0.93 0.55 10.38
C GLY A 428 -1.62 1.83 10.84
N ASP A 429 -2.95 1.83 10.74
CA ASP A 429 -3.77 3.02 10.99
C ASP A 429 -3.59 3.61 12.40
N VAL A 430 -3.18 2.79 13.36
CA VAL A 430 -2.98 3.24 14.76
C VAL A 430 -1.73 4.09 14.95
N CYS A 431 -0.74 4.02 14.02
CA CYS A 431 0.50 4.80 14.13
C CYS A 431 0.45 6.13 13.38
N GLY A 432 -0.37 6.25 12.32
CA GLY A 432 -0.40 7.48 11.51
C GLY A 432 -1.05 7.32 10.15
N GLU A 433 -1.17 8.45 9.46
CA GLU A 433 -1.66 8.51 8.09
C GLU A 433 -0.54 8.24 7.08
N PRO A 434 -0.89 7.83 5.84
CA PRO A 434 -2.24 7.45 5.40
C PRO A 434 -2.71 6.13 6.00
N MET A 435 -4.02 6.00 6.28
CA MET A 435 -4.64 4.78 6.81
C MET A 435 -4.90 3.78 5.68
N LEU A 436 -3.83 3.12 5.21
CA LEU A 436 -3.83 2.22 4.05
C LEU A 436 -3.30 0.84 4.40
N ALA A 437 -3.96 -0.18 3.87
CA ALA A 437 -3.64 -1.58 4.13
C ALA A 437 -2.20 -1.97 3.69
N HIS A 438 -1.77 -1.49 2.52
CA HIS A 438 -0.42 -1.78 1.99
C HIS A 438 0.69 -1.10 2.82
N LYS A 439 0.47 0.12 3.37
CA LYS A 439 1.37 0.72 4.35
C LYS A 439 1.51 -0.18 5.58
N ALA A 440 0.39 -0.60 6.17
CA ALA A 440 0.37 -1.48 7.34
C ALA A 440 1.09 -2.82 7.09
N THR A 441 0.95 -3.39 5.89
CA THR A 441 1.60 -4.64 5.49
C THR A 441 3.13 -4.48 5.39
N HIS A 442 3.60 -3.33 4.90
CA HIS A 442 5.02 -3.01 4.82
C HIS A 442 5.62 -2.80 6.22
N GLU A 443 4.98 -1.98 7.04
CA GLU A 443 5.37 -1.74 8.45
C GLU A 443 5.39 -3.04 9.27
N ALA A 444 4.47 -3.96 9.00
CA ALA A 444 4.37 -5.26 9.66
C ALA A 444 5.63 -6.11 9.50
N LYS A 445 6.16 -6.16 8.28
CA LYS A 445 7.40 -6.91 8.00
C LYS A 445 8.58 -6.29 8.73
N ILE A 446 8.67 -4.95 8.72
CA ILE A 446 9.74 -4.23 9.43
C ILE A 446 9.70 -4.52 10.93
N ALA A 447 8.53 -4.39 11.58
CA ALA A 447 8.41 -4.68 13.01
C ALA A 447 8.82 -6.12 13.36
N ALA A 448 8.35 -7.11 12.56
CA ALA A 448 8.69 -8.52 12.77
C ALA A 448 10.19 -8.80 12.57
N GLU A 449 10.82 -8.20 11.57
CA GLU A 449 12.23 -8.34 11.28
C GLU A 449 13.10 -7.69 12.36
N VAL A 450 12.73 -6.50 12.83
CA VAL A 450 13.42 -5.82 13.94
C VAL A 450 13.35 -6.65 15.23
N ILE A 451 12.21 -7.24 15.55
CA ILE A 451 12.05 -8.16 16.70
C ILE A 451 12.94 -9.41 16.55
N ALA A 452 13.13 -9.88 15.32
CA ALA A 452 14.02 -11.01 15.04
C ALA A 452 15.52 -10.64 15.05
N GLY A 453 15.86 -9.36 15.23
CA GLY A 453 17.23 -8.87 15.28
C GLY A 453 17.80 -8.38 13.95
N HIS A 454 16.99 -8.31 12.90
CA HIS A 454 17.41 -7.77 11.61
C HIS A 454 17.41 -6.24 11.61
N LYS A 455 18.28 -5.65 10.78
CA LYS A 455 18.30 -4.20 10.53
C LYS A 455 17.29 -3.87 9.44
N ALA A 456 16.07 -3.52 9.85
CA ALA A 456 15.00 -3.11 8.94
C ALA A 456 14.48 -1.72 9.35
N PHE A 457 14.10 -0.90 8.35
CA PHE A 457 13.62 0.47 8.54
C PHE A 457 12.50 0.77 7.55
N PHE A 458 11.56 1.61 7.96
CA PHE A 458 10.57 2.17 7.04
C PHE A 458 11.22 3.36 6.30
N ASP A 459 11.63 3.12 5.07
CA ASP A 459 12.33 4.07 4.21
C ASP A 459 11.67 4.23 2.84
N ALA A 460 10.44 3.72 2.68
CA ALA A 460 9.64 3.92 1.47
C ALA A 460 9.55 5.41 1.13
N LYS A 461 9.86 5.75 -0.12
CA LYS A 461 9.82 7.14 -0.62
C LYS A 461 8.41 7.59 -0.89
N THR A 462 7.51 6.65 -1.20
CA THR A 462 6.11 6.94 -1.49
C THR A 462 5.17 5.84 -1.01
N ILE A 463 3.93 6.23 -0.74
CA ILE A 463 2.82 5.34 -0.45
C ILE A 463 1.70 5.71 -1.42
N PRO A 464 1.39 4.88 -2.43
CA PRO A 464 0.36 5.21 -3.41
C PRO A 464 -1.04 5.22 -2.80
N SER A 465 -1.89 6.07 -3.34
CA SER A 465 -3.31 6.17 -3.00
C SER A 465 -4.17 5.89 -4.23
N VAL A 466 -5.28 5.17 -4.05
CA VAL A 466 -6.21 4.84 -5.13
C VAL A 466 -7.65 5.02 -4.67
N ALA A 467 -8.45 5.72 -5.46
CA ALA A 467 -9.90 5.74 -5.39
C ALA A 467 -10.44 4.88 -6.55
N TYR A 468 -11.09 3.78 -6.23
CA TYR A 468 -11.65 2.84 -7.22
C TYR A 468 -13.05 3.26 -7.68
N THR A 469 -13.18 4.54 -7.96
CA THR A 469 -14.36 5.15 -8.57
C THR A 469 -14.44 4.83 -10.07
N ASP A 470 -15.38 5.41 -10.79
CA ASP A 470 -15.46 5.32 -12.25
C ASP A 470 -15.51 6.73 -12.85
N PRO A 471 -14.40 7.24 -13.49
CA PRO A 471 -13.07 6.62 -13.60
C PRO A 471 -12.33 6.49 -12.26
N GLU A 472 -11.35 5.58 -12.21
CA GLU A 472 -10.44 5.46 -11.07
C GLU A 472 -9.50 6.67 -11.00
N ILE A 473 -9.08 7.02 -9.78
CA ILE A 473 -8.04 8.02 -9.54
C ILE A 473 -6.92 7.37 -8.72
N ALA A 474 -5.68 7.47 -9.19
CA ALA A 474 -4.51 7.00 -8.47
C ALA A 474 -3.43 8.07 -8.45
N TRP A 475 -2.71 8.19 -7.32
CA TRP A 475 -1.59 9.12 -7.21
C TRP A 475 -0.53 8.61 -6.24
N MET A 476 0.69 9.06 -6.44
CA MET A 476 1.83 8.74 -5.60
C MET A 476 2.88 9.85 -5.63
N GLY A 477 3.78 9.87 -4.65
CA GLY A 477 4.79 10.92 -4.49
C GLY A 477 4.17 12.27 -4.16
N LEU A 478 4.80 13.33 -4.63
CA LEU A 478 4.32 14.69 -4.42
C LEU A 478 3.16 15.02 -5.37
N THR A 479 2.09 15.57 -4.81
CA THR A 479 1.10 16.29 -5.62
C THR A 479 1.62 17.66 -5.99
N GLU A 480 1.05 18.28 -7.03
CA GLU A 480 1.39 19.66 -7.42
C GLU A 480 1.13 20.64 -6.26
N THR A 481 0.02 20.45 -5.55
CA THR A 481 -0.32 21.24 -4.36
C THR A 481 0.74 21.12 -3.26
N GLN A 482 1.26 19.91 -3.01
CA GLN A 482 2.31 19.68 -2.00
C GLN A 482 3.66 20.25 -2.46
N ALA A 483 4.04 20.09 -3.72
CA ALA A 483 5.27 20.64 -4.27
C ALA A 483 5.30 22.17 -4.17
N GLN A 484 4.20 22.83 -4.52
CA GLN A 484 4.04 24.28 -4.38
C GLN A 484 4.14 24.73 -2.92
N ALA A 485 3.45 24.05 -2.00
CA ALA A 485 3.48 24.37 -0.58
C ALA A 485 4.88 24.21 0.04
N GLN A 486 5.70 23.30 -0.49
CA GLN A 486 7.07 23.04 -0.05
C GLN A 486 8.12 23.88 -0.81
N GLY A 487 7.73 24.69 -1.80
CA GLY A 487 8.64 25.48 -2.63
C GLY A 487 9.55 24.63 -3.52
N ILE A 488 9.14 23.41 -3.87
CA ILE A 488 9.90 22.50 -4.74
C ILE A 488 9.66 22.90 -6.20
N GLU A 489 10.74 23.19 -6.92
CA GLU A 489 10.68 23.48 -8.36
C GLU A 489 10.55 22.18 -9.15
N TYR A 490 9.57 22.14 -10.05
CA TYR A 490 9.29 20.96 -10.86
C TYR A 490 8.88 21.33 -12.28
N ASP A 491 9.11 20.41 -13.21
CA ASP A 491 8.50 20.39 -14.53
C ASP A 491 7.27 19.46 -14.50
N LYS A 492 6.15 19.97 -15.02
CA LYS A 492 4.90 19.23 -15.09
C LYS A 492 4.63 18.75 -16.51
N ALA A 493 4.40 17.47 -16.67
CA ALA A 493 3.88 16.86 -17.88
C ALA A 493 2.47 16.31 -17.64
N VAL A 494 1.55 16.57 -18.58
CA VAL A 494 0.17 16.08 -18.51
C VAL A 494 -0.22 15.51 -19.87
N PHE A 495 -0.28 14.20 -19.96
CA PHE A 495 -0.73 13.52 -21.18
C PHE A 495 -2.24 13.26 -21.11
N PRO A 496 -3.07 13.83 -22.01
CA PRO A 496 -4.50 13.58 -22.06
C PRO A 496 -4.78 12.22 -22.70
N TRP A 497 -5.64 11.41 -22.08
CA TRP A 497 -5.97 10.09 -22.63
C TRP A 497 -6.74 10.15 -23.96
N ALA A 498 -7.34 11.29 -24.29
CA ALA A 498 -7.91 11.55 -25.60
C ALA A 498 -6.90 11.45 -26.77
N ALA A 499 -5.60 11.49 -26.46
CA ALA A 499 -4.52 11.22 -27.41
C ALA A 499 -4.01 9.77 -27.39
N SER A 500 -4.51 8.92 -26.47
CA SER A 500 -4.12 7.52 -26.37
C SER A 500 -4.95 6.63 -27.28
N GLY A 501 -4.30 5.93 -28.21
CA GLY A 501 -5.00 4.97 -29.08
C GLY A 501 -5.73 3.87 -28.30
N ARG A 502 -5.19 3.43 -27.17
CA ARG A 502 -5.85 2.43 -26.31
C ARG A 502 -7.09 2.97 -25.60
N ALA A 503 -7.00 4.18 -25.07
CA ALA A 503 -8.14 4.83 -24.41
C ALA A 503 -9.30 5.05 -25.40
N LEU A 504 -8.99 5.54 -26.61
CA LEU A 504 -9.97 5.71 -27.70
C LEU A 504 -10.57 4.36 -28.12
N ALA A 505 -9.76 3.32 -28.29
CA ALA A 505 -10.24 1.99 -28.69
C ALA A 505 -11.17 1.35 -27.66
N THR A 506 -11.09 1.75 -26.39
CA THR A 506 -11.97 1.27 -25.31
C THR A 506 -13.16 2.20 -25.04
N GLY A 507 -13.24 3.36 -25.73
CA GLY A 507 -14.28 4.36 -25.51
C GLY A 507 -14.19 5.07 -24.15
N ARG A 508 -12.98 5.08 -23.51
CA ARG A 508 -12.75 5.63 -22.17
C ARG A 508 -11.55 6.58 -22.18
N ASP A 509 -11.70 7.68 -22.89
CA ASP A 509 -10.66 8.66 -23.18
C ASP A 509 -10.73 9.93 -22.31
N GLU A 510 -11.63 9.94 -21.32
CA GLU A 510 -11.86 11.07 -20.42
C GLU A 510 -10.72 11.35 -19.43
N GLY A 511 -9.70 10.49 -19.40
CA GLY A 511 -8.64 10.51 -18.40
C GLY A 511 -7.44 11.40 -18.73
N LEU A 512 -6.48 11.39 -17.80
CA LEU A 512 -5.14 11.97 -18.00
C LEU A 512 -4.11 11.23 -17.14
N THR A 513 -2.85 11.32 -17.55
CA THR A 513 -1.68 10.97 -16.76
C THR A 513 -0.84 12.22 -16.53
N LYS A 514 -0.58 12.55 -15.27
CA LYS A 514 0.26 13.67 -14.83
C LYS A 514 1.53 13.14 -14.16
N ALA A 515 2.67 13.68 -14.53
CA ALA A 515 3.96 13.42 -13.88
C ALA A 515 4.64 14.74 -13.51
N LEU A 516 5.28 14.75 -12.34
CA LEU A 516 6.09 15.87 -11.85
C LEU A 516 7.53 15.40 -11.77
N PHE A 517 8.43 16.13 -12.43
CA PHE A 517 9.86 15.85 -12.46
C PHE A 517 10.61 16.99 -11.77
N ASP A 518 11.62 16.66 -10.96
CA ASP A 518 12.52 17.65 -10.37
C ASP A 518 13.20 18.46 -11.47
N LYS A 519 13.18 19.78 -11.34
CA LYS A 519 13.66 20.67 -12.41
C LYS A 519 15.14 20.54 -12.70
N LYS A 520 15.97 20.13 -11.73
CA LYS A 520 17.42 20.00 -11.84
C LYS A 520 17.87 18.57 -12.17
N SER A 521 17.43 17.62 -11.35
CA SER A 521 17.84 16.22 -11.50
C SER A 521 16.99 15.44 -12.48
N ARG A 522 15.88 15.99 -12.94
CA ARG A 522 14.88 15.37 -13.82
C ARG A 522 14.20 14.11 -13.22
N ARG A 523 14.50 13.77 -11.97
CA ARG A 523 13.92 12.60 -11.29
C ARG A 523 12.43 12.77 -11.05
N LEU A 524 11.72 11.66 -11.14
CA LEU A 524 10.29 11.61 -10.84
C LEU A 524 10.04 11.98 -9.36
N LEU A 525 9.20 12.99 -9.12
CA LEU A 525 8.79 13.45 -7.80
C LEU A 525 7.41 12.93 -7.41
N GLY A 526 6.56 12.77 -8.38
CA GLY A 526 5.19 12.32 -8.18
C GLY A 526 4.46 12.09 -9.49
N ALA A 527 3.43 11.26 -9.44
CA ALA A 527 2.56 11.01 -10.58
C ALA A 527 1.11 10.83 -10.12
N ALA A 528 0.19 11.15 -11.02
CA ALA A 528 -1.24 10.91 -10.82
C ALA A 528 -1.90 10.51 -12.14
N MET A 529 -2.86 9.61 -12.04
CA MET A 529 -3.62 9.10 -13.18
C MET A 529 -5.10 9.13 -12.84
N VAL A 530 -5.91 9.50 -13.80
CA VAL A 530 -7.36 9.33 -13.75
C VAL A 530 -7.82 8.67 -15.02
N GLY A 531 -8.56 7.58 -14.87
CA GLY A 531 -9.06 6.78 -16.00
C GLY A 531 -9.30 5.33 -15.61
N VAL A 532 -9.62 4.51 -16.59
CA VAL A 532 -9.84 3.07 -16.38
C VAL A 532 -8.53 2.39 -15.96
N ASN A 533 -8.59 1.59 -14.88
CA ASN A 533 -7.44 0.85 -14.34
C ASN A 533 -6.29 1.75 -13.84
N ALA A 534 -6.53 3.01 -13.48
CA ALA A 534 -5.50 3.90 -12.94
C ALA A 534 -4.84 3.31 -11.68
N GLY A 535 -5.59 2.53 -10.89
CA GLY A 535 -5.08 1.84 -9.71
C GLY A 535 -4.03 0.77 -10.00
N GLU A 536 -4.10 0.11 -11.15
CA GLU A 536 -3.09 -0.85 -11.60
C GLU A 536 -1.88 -0.12 -12.24
N LEU A 537 -2.16 0.92 -13.04
CA LEU A 537 -1.15 1.65 -13.79
C LEU A 537 -0.18 2.44 -12.91
N ILE A 538 -0.61 2.93 -11.76
CA ILE A 538 0.23 3.74 -10.87
C ILE A 538 1.44 2.98 -10.31
N ALA A 539 1.41 1.65 -10.32
CA ALA A 539 2.47 0.80 -9.77
C ALA A 539 3.81 1.00 -10.49
N GLU A 540 3.79 1.24 -11.79
CA GLU A 540 5.00 1.55 -12.57
C GLU A 540 5.64 2.87 -12.11
N ALA A 541 4.83 3.91 -11.92
CA ALA A 541 5.32 5.20 -11.42
C ALA A 541 5.87 5.07 -9.98
N VAL A 542 5.25 4.23 -9.12
CA VAL A 542 5.77 3.92 -7.77
C VAL A 542 7.15 3.30 -7.88
N LEU A 543 7.32 2.28 -8.74
CA LEU A 543 8.61 1.63 -8.96
C LEU A 543 9.66 2.62 -9.47
N ALA A 544 9.30 3.43 -10.48
CA ALA A 544 10.20 4.45 -11.04
C ALA A 544 10.69 5.43 -9.97
N LEU A 545 9.80 5.92 -9.10
CA LEU A 545 10.18 6.83 -8.01
C LEU A 545 11.06 6.14 -6.96
N GLU A 546 10.72 4.93 -6.52
CA GLU A 546 11.52 4.16 -5.55
C GLU A 546 12.93 3.87 -6.07
N MET A 547 13.08 3.53 -7.36
CA MET A 547 14.36 3.30 -8.03
C MET A 547 15.11 4.59 -8.35
N GLY A 548 14.47 5.77 -8.21
CA GLY A 548 15.07 7.07 -8.49
C GLY A 548 15.21 7.39 -9.96
N ALA A 549 14.36 6.79 -10.81
CA ALA A 549 14.31 7.02 -12.25
C ALA A 549 14.01 8.49 -12.57
N ASP A 550 14.58 8.96 -13.65
CA ASP A 550 14.31 10.28 -14.22
C ASP A 550 13.40 10.19 -15.46
N ALA A 551 13.12 11.33 -16.08
CA ALA A 551 12.25 11.39 -17.25
C ALA A 551 12.84 10.61 -18.44
N THR A 552 14.16 10.61 -18.57
CA THR A 552 14.88 9.89 -19.63
C THR A 552 14.77 8.38 -19.46
N ASP A 553 14.94 7.87 -18.24
CA ASP A 553 14.78 6.44 -17.94
C ASP A 553 13.40 5.93 -18.33
N ILE A 554 12.35 6.69 -18.00
CA ILE A 554 10.96 6.32 -18.31
C ILE A 554 10.70 6.43 -19.82
N SER A 555 11.18 7.50 -20.49
CA SER A 555 10.96 7.74 -21.92
C SER A 555 11.74 6.79 -22.83
N LEU A 556 12.82 6.19 -22.36
CA LEU A 556 13.58 5.17 -23.09
C LEU A 556 13.09 3.74 -22.83
N THR A 557 12.22 3.55 -21.83
CA THR A 557 11.63 2.24 -21.53
C THR A 557 10.57 1.89 -22.58
N ILE A 558 10.77 0.78 -23.30
CA ILE A 558 9.82 0.33 -24.34
C ILE A 558 8.55 -0.20 -23.67
N HIS A 559 7.43 0.44 -24.00
CA HIS A 559 6.10 0.02 -23.55
C HIS A 559 5.38 -0.79 -24.63
N PRO A 560 4.56 -1.79 -24.24
CA PRO A 560 3.75 -2.52 -25.23
C PRO A 560 2.67 -1.62 -25.84
N HIS A 561 2.47 -1.72 -27.16
CA HIS A 561 1.49 -0.93 -27.91
C HIS A 561 0.35 -1.80 -28.47
N PRO A 562 -0.94 -1.36 -28.40
CA PRO A 562 -1.44 -0.19 -27.66
C PRO A 562 -1.84 -0.56 -26.23
N THR A 563 -1.40 0.22 -25.27
CA THR A 563 -1.74 0.04 -23.84
C THR A 563 -1.99 1.36 -23.13
N LEU A 564 -2.60 1.31 -21.93
CA LEU A 564 -2.75 2.49 -21.09
C LEU A 564 -1.46 2.82 -20.33
N SER A 565 -0.53 1.87 -20.16
CA SER A 565 0.78 2.14 -19.53
C SER A 565 1.63 3.09 -20.34
N GLU A 566 1.46 3.14 -21.68
CA GLU A 566 2.12 4.14 -22.53
C GLU A 566 1.84 5.58 -22.09
N THR A 567 0.76 5.85 -21.35
CA THR A 567 0.43 7.21 -20.92
C THR A 567 1.45 7.81 -19.95
N LEU A 568 2.19 6.98 -19.17
CA LEU A 568 3.30 7.43 -18.33
C LEU A 568 4.55 7.70 -19.18
N PHE A 569 4.85 6.83 -20.11
CA PHE A 569 5.91 7.00 -21.10
C PHE A 569 5.71 8.31 -21.88
N PHE A 570 4.53 8.55 -22.45
CA PHE A 570 4.21 9.79 -23.15
C PHE A 570 4.32 11.04 -22.24
N ALA A 571 3.96 10.94 -20.96
CA ALA A 571 4.17 12.04 -20.03
C ALA A 571 5.67 12.31 -19.81
N ALA A 572 6.52 11.28 -19.78
CA ALA A 572 7.97 11.44 -19.68
C ALA A 572 8.54 12.05 -20.97
N GLU A 573 8.13 11.60 -22.17
CA GLU A 573 8.51 12.20 -23.44
C GLU A 573 8.08 13.68 -23.54
N MET A 574 6.91 14.04 -23.00
CA MET A 574 6.50 15.46 -22.92
C MET A 574 7.49 16.27 -22.08
N ALA A 575 7.95 15.71 -20.96
CA ALA A 575 8.93 16.37 -20.09
C ALA A 575 10.28 16.53 -20.78
N GLU A 576 10.70 15.55 -21.60
CA GLU A 576 11.93 15.59 -22.41
C GLU A 576 11.79 16.42 -23.69
N GLY A 577 10.56 16.76 -24.11
CA GLY A 577 10.30 17.46 -25.37
C GLY A 577 10.47 16.59 -26.60
N SER A 578 10.43 15.26 -26.46
CA SER A 578 10.62 14.26 -27.51
C SER A 578 9.30 13.66 -28.02
N ILE A 579 8.17 13.93 -27.36
CA ILE A 579 6.87 13.37 -27.74
C ILE A 579 6.48 13.66 -29.19
N THR A 580 6.00 12.64 -29.89
CA THR A 580 5.50 12.71 -31.27
C THR A 580 3.99 12.54 -31.38
N ASP A 581 3.38 11.86 -30.41
CA ASP A 581 1.95 11.51 -30.38
C ASP A 581 1.03 12.66 -29.94
N LEU A 582 1.62 13.76 -29.49
CA LEU A 582 0.91 14.99 -29.14
C LEU A 582 1.74 16.21 -29.57
N TYR A 583 1.12 17.13 -30.31
CA TYR A 583 1.80 18.38 -30.65
C TYR A 583 1.88 19.30 -29.43
N VAL A 584 3.06 19.55 -28.95
CA VAL A 584 3.35 20.51 -27.87
C VAL A 584 4.07 21.71 -28.50
N PRO A 585 3.48 22.92 -28.52
CA PRO A 585 4.16 24.10 -29.05
C PRO A 585 5.46 24.37 -28.29
N LYS A 586 6.56 24.58 -29.00
CA LYS A 586 7.80 25.05 -28.38
C LYS A 586 7.57 26.45 -27.80
N LYS A 587 7.87 26.62 -26.53
CA LYS A 587 7.82 27.92 -25.83
C LYS A 587 8.91 28.84 -26.32
#